data_b55f63c27437edce4a55b9d27424d9a2
#
_entry.id   b55f63c27437edce4a55b9d27424d9a2
#
_cell.length_a   1.000
_cell.length_b   1.000
_cell.length_c   1.000
_cell.angle_alpha   90.00
_cell.angle_beta   90.00
_cell.angle_gamma   90.00
#
_symmetry.space_group_name_H-M   'P 1'
#
loop_
_entity.id
_entity.type
_entity.pdbx_description
1 polymer ?
#
loop_
_entity_poly.entity_id
_entity_poly.type
_entity_poly.pdbx_seq_one_letter_code
_entity_poly.pdbx_strand_id
1 'polypeptide(L)'
;LDTAFLLNIIPERYKKLNVSSLDRYFAMARGYQKDGGDVKALAMKKWFNTNYHYIVPEIEDDTDIKVSGSKLWDEYKEAEKLNIKTKPVITGAYTLLKLCRFTGKKTQEDFVDAFINAYKEIISRCDNAGIQWLQIDEPALVLDMTDKDRELFVKIYSKISDARRSCKLLLQ
;
A
#
# COMPACT_ATOMS: atom_id res chain seq x y z
N LEU A 1 -6.66 -1.88 -1.95
CA LEU A 1 -7.01 -0.90 -0.93
C LEU A 1 -6.27 -1.16 0.39
N ASP A 2 -6.10 -2.44 0.80
CA ASP A 2 -5.44 -2.81 2.08
C ASP A 2 -4.06 -2.16 2.24
N THR A 3 -3.19 -2.28 1.23
CA THR A 3 -1.84 -1.68 1.30
C THR A 3 -1.91 -0.15 1.38
N ALA A 4 -2.83 0.49 0.64
CA ALA A 4 -3.01 1.93 0.73
C ALA A 4 -3.47 2.36 2.13
N PHE A 5 -4.40 1.61 2.74
CA PHE A 5 -4.89 1.86 4.09
C PHE A 5 -3.79 1.62 5.13
N LEU A 6 -2.99 0.56 4.97
CA LEU A 6 -1.82 0.28 5.79
C LEU A 6 -0.81 1.44 5.76
N LEU A 7 -0.65 2.09 4.61
CA LEU A 7 0.30 3.20 4.41
C LEU A 7 -0.31 4.58 4.68
N ASN A 8 -1.47 4.68 5.33
CA ASN A 8 -2.16 5.94 5.62
C ASN A 8 -2.51 6.76 4.36
N ILE A 9 -2.60 6.12 3.21
CA ILE A 9 -3.05 6.75 1.96
C ILE A 9 -4.57 6.86 2.00
N ILE A 10 -5.05 7.79 2.81
CA ILE A 10 -6.45 8.06 3.08
C ILE A 10 -6.71 9.53 2.79
N PRO A 11 -7.46 9.88 1.74
CA PRO A 11 -7.79 11.26 1.43
C PRO A 11 -8.52 11.96 2.59
N GLU A 12 -8.27 13.25 2.73
CA GLU A 12 -8.75 14.04 3.86
C GLU A 12 -10.28 14.02 4.02
N ARG A 13 -11.01 13.94 2.90
CA ARG A 13 -12.48 13.81 2.92
C ARG A 13 -12.99 12.59 3.68
N TYR A 14 -12.24 11.49 3.72
CA TYR A 14 -12.60 10.30 4.51
C TYR A 14 -12.10 10.37 5.96
N LYS A 15 -10.99 11.07 6.22
CA LYS A 15 -10.50 11.29 7.59
C LYS A 15 -11.49 12.12 8.42
N LYS A 16 -12.16 13.07 7.78
CA LYS A 16 -13.18 13.92 8.39
C LYS A 16 -14.48 13.20 8.76
N LEU A 17 -14.71 11.99 8.26
CA LEU A 17 -15.87 11.20 8.65
C LEU A 17 -15.70 10.73 10.11
N ASN A 18 -16.70 10.99 10.93
CA ASN A 18 -16.76 10.49 12.30
C ASN A 18 -17.29 9.05 12.33
N VAL A 19 -16.49 8.12 11.83
CA VAL A 19 -16.86 6.72 11.67
C VAL A 19 -15.73 5.80 12.13
N SER A 20 -16.04 4.51 12.33
CA SER A 20 -15.02 3.51 12.64
C SER A 20 -13.98 3.38 11.51
N SER A 21 -12.83 2.77 11.83
CA SER A 21 -11.79 2.48 10.83
C SER A 21 -12.31 1.59 9.70
N LEU A 22 -13.13 0.61 10.05
CA LEU A 22 -13.74 -0.31 9.08
C LEU A 22 -14.77 0.41 8.18
N ASP A 23 -15.61 1.27 8.74
CA ASP A 23 -16.58 2.06 7.97
C ASP A 23 -15.86 3.04 7.04
N ARG A 24 -14.75 3.63 7.48
CA ARG A 24 -13.90 4.50 6.65
C ARG A 24 -13.28 3.73 5.48
N TYR A 25 -12.80 2.52 5.71
CA TYR A 25 -12.30 1.63 4.66
C TYR A 25 -13.38 1.37 3.60
N PHE A 26 -14.61 1.03 4.03
CA PHE A 26 -15.72 0.84 3.12
C PHE A 26 -16.21 2.14 2.46
N ALA A 27 -16.16 3.27 3.16
CA ALA A 27 -16.47 4.57 2.57
C ALA A 27 -15.53 4.92 1.40
N MET A 28 -14.25 4.58 1.51
CA MET A 28 -13.31 4.74 0.40
C MET A 28 -13.68 3.88 -0.81
N ALA A 29 -14.20 2.67 -0.60
CA ALA A 29 -14.54 1.74 -1.68
C ALA A 29 -15.90 2.07 -2.36
N ARG A 30 -16.90 2.54 -1.61
CA ARG A 30 -18.29 2.69 -2.10
C ARG A 30 -18.96 4.03 -1.83
N GLY A 31 -18.21 4.98 -1.23
CA GLY A 31 -18.78 6.23 -0.75
C GLY A 31 -19.46 6.11 0.61
N TYR A 32 -19.92 7.22 1.12
CA TYR A 32 -20.63 7.32 2.39
C TYR A 32 -21.71 8.39 2.32
N GLN A 33 -22.95 8.03 2.62
CA GLN A 33 -24.11 8.92 2.63
C GLN A 33 -24.98 8.63 3.85
N LYS A 34 -24.53 9.07 5.02
CA LYS A 34 -25.26 8.95 6.29
C LYS A 34 -24.87 10.10 7.24
N ASP A 35 -25.73 10.38 8.20
CA ASP A 35 -25.46 11.26 9.34
C ASP A 35 -24.87 12.63 8.94
N GLY A 36 -25.37 13.21 7.84
CA GLY A 36 -24.89 14.50 7.33
C GLY A 36 -23.58 14.45 6.54
N GLY A 37 -22.97 13.27 6.38
CA GLY A 37 -21.82 13.05 5.52
C GLY A 37 -22.21 12.59 4.12
N ASP A 38 -21.68 13.26 3.10
CA ASP A 38 -21.79 12.85 1.69
C ASP A 38 -20.40 12.84 1.06
N VAL A 39 -19.82 11.64 0.94
CA VAL A 39 -18.48 11.45 0.40
C VAL A 39 -18.50 10.44 -0.74
N LYS A 40 -18.03 10.86 -1.90
CA LYS A 40 -17.93 10.04 -3.10
C LYS A 40 -16.89 8.93 -2.94
N ALA A 41 -17.16 7.75 -3.47
CA ALA A 41 -16.20 6.66 -3.53
C ALA A 41 -14.94 7.05 -4.31
N LEU A 42 -13.83 6.39 -4.01
CA LEU A 42 -12.66 6.38 -4.86
C LEU A 42 -12.99 5.75 -6.22
N ALA A 43 -12.26 6.14 -7.26
CA ALA A 43 -12.43 5.55 -8.58
C ALA A 43 -12.07 4.05 -8.56
N MET A 44 -12.75 3.29 -9.40
CA MET A 44 -12.45 1.88 -9.63
C MET A 44 -11.92 1.72 -11.06
N LYS A 45 -10.82 0.99 -11.22
CA LYS A 45 -10.22 0.67 -12.51
C LYS A 45 -9.94 -0.83 -12.64
N LYS A 46 -9.79 -1.31 -13.86
CA LYS A 46 -9.34 -2.68 -14.09
C LYS A 46 -7.95 -2.90 -13.50
N TRP A 47 -7.77 -4.08 -12.90
CA TRP A 47 -6.46 -4.55 -12.46
C TRP A 47 -5.71 -5.05 -13.69
N PHE A 48 -4.85 -4.18 -14.25
CA PHE A 48 -4.11 -4.43 -15.48
C PHE A 48 -5.02 -4.88 -16.64
N ASN A 49 -4.69 -5.97 -17.29
CA ASN A 49 -5.46 -6.52 -18.41
C ASN A 49 -6.42 -7.67 -18.01
N THR A 50 -6.82 -7.71 -16.74
CA THR A 50 -7.71 -8.73 -16.18
C THR A 50 -9.17 -8.26 -16.11
N ASN A 51 -10.08 -9.16 -15.71
CA ASN A 51 -11.45 -8.82 -15.35
C ASN A 51 -11.59 -8.33 -13.90
N TYR A 52 -10.53 -8.39 -13.11
CA TYR A 52 -10.51 -7.85 -11.75
C TYR A 52 -10.38 -6.34 -11.76
N HIS A 53 -10.86 -5.72 -10.68
CA HIS A 53 -10.80 -4.27 -10.50
C HIS A 53 -10.14 -3.94 -9.17
N TYR A 54 -9.57 -2.75 -9.09
CA TYR A 54 -9.04 -2.21 -7.85
C TYR A 54 -9.59 -0.80 -7.59
N ILE A 55 -9.63 -0.43 -6.33
CA ILE A 55 -9.96 0.91 -5.89
C ILE A 55 -8.69 1.75 -5.99
N VAL A 56 -8.73 2.82 -6.77
CA VAL A 56 -7.57 3.68 -7.05
C VAL A 56 -7.25 4.52 -5.82
N PRO A 57 -6.08 4.32 -5.16
CA PRO A 57 -5.69 5.18 -4.06
C PRO A 57 -5.45 6.61 -4.57
N GLU A 58 -5.89 7.60 -3.79
CA GLU A 58 -5.63 9.01 -4.07
C GLU A 58 -4.63 9.56 -3.06
N ILE A 59 -3.62 10.27 -3.57
CA ILE A 59 -2.58 10.95 -2.79
C ILE A 59 -2.76 12.44 -2.99
N GLU A 60 -3.01 13.15 -1.90
CA GLU A 60 -3.08 14.61 -1.81
C GLU A 60 -1.69 15.18 -1.45
N ASP A 61 -1.44 16.46 -1.69
CA ASP A 61 -0.11 17.08 -1.46
C ASP A 61 0.40 16.98 -0.03
N ASP A 62 -0.50 16.89 0.94
CA ASP A 62 -0.23 16.77 2.37
C ASP A 62 -0.39 15.34 2.91
N THR A 63 -0.57 14.35 2.05
CA THR A 63 -0.67 12.96 2.48
C THR A 63 0.61 12.52 3.18
N ASP A 64 0.48 12.17 4.47
CA ASP A 64 1.55 11.64 5.30
C ASP A 64 1.64 10.12 5.14
N ILE A 65 2.48 9.67 4.20
CA ILE A 65 2.68 8.25 3.88
C ILE A 65 3.56 7.62 4.95
N LYS A 66 2.96 6.75 5.75
CA LYS A 66 3.61 6.00 6.83
C LYS A 66 2.85 4.74 7.18
N VAL A 67 3.48 3.81 7.84
CA VAL A 67 2.81 2.60 8.34
C VAL A 67 1.89 2.95 9.51
N SER A 68 0.58 2.84 9.31
CA SER A 68 -0.45 3.22 10.29
C SER A 68 -1.35 2.07 10.76
N GLY A 69 -1.33 0.95 10.06
CA GLY A 69 -2.14 -0.22 10.38
C GLY A 69 -1.33 -1.39 10.93
N SER A 70 -2.02 -2.43 11.38
CA SER A 70 -1.43 -3.66 11.92
C SER A 70 -1.92 -4.94 11.23
N LYS A 71 -2.92 -4.83 10.33
CA LYS A 71 -3.61 -5.97 9.70
C LYS A 71 -2.66 -7.05 9.18
N LEU A 72 -1.57 -6.66 8.50
CA LEU A 72 -0.58 -7.59 7.95
C LEU A 72 0.01 -8.52 9.02
N TRP A 73 0.37 -7.96 10.17
CA TRP A 73 0.97 -8.68 11.29
C TRP A 73 -0.07 -9.40 12.14
N ASP A 74 -1.28 -8.86 12.25
CA ASP A 74 -2.38 -9.47 13.00
C ASP A 74 -2.82 -10.77 12.32
N GLU A 75 -3.00 -10.76 11.00
CA GLU A 75 -3.33 -11.95 10.21
C GLU A 75 -2.21 -13.01 10.26
N TYR A 76 -0.94 -12.59 10.21
CA TYR A 76 0.19 -13.49 10.41
C TYR A 76 0.15 -14.17 11.78
N LYS A 77 -0.09 -13.41 12.86
CA LYS A 77 -0.18 -13.93 14.22
C LYS A 77 -1.39 -14.84 14.43
N GLU A 78 -2.50 -14.57 13.76
CA GLU A 78 -3.67 -15.48 13.80
C GLU A 78 -3.32 -16.86 13.24
N ALA A 79 -2.66 -16.90 12.09
CA ALA A 79 -2.20 -18.16 11.50
C ALA A 79 -1.17 -18.88 12.40
N GLU A 80 -0.23 -18.11 12.97
CA GLU A 80 0.80 -18.66 13.88
C GLU A 80 0.19 -19.32 15.12
N LYS A 81 -0.84 -18.71 15.73
CA LYS A 81 -1.58 -19.30 16.86
C LYS A 81 -2.23 -20.64 16.53
N LEU A 82 -2.55 -20.87 15.27
CA LEU A 82 -3.08 -22.12 14.75
C LEU A 82 -1.98 -23.10 14.27
N ASN A 83 -0.71 -22.79 14.54
CA ASN A 83 0.46 -23.50 14.03
C ASN A 83 0.53 -23.62 12.50
N ILE A 84 -0.07 -22.65 11.80
CA ILE A 84 -0.02 -22.57 10.35
C ILE A 84 1.11 -21.61 9.94
N LYS A 85 2.11 -22.15 9.23
CA LYS A 85 3.19 -21.32 8.68
C LYS A 85 2.70 -20.59 7.44
N THR A 86 2.71 -19.26 7.51
CA THR A 86 2.29 -18.38 6.41
C THR A 86 3.41 -17.44 5.98
N LYS A 87 3.16 -16.77 4.91
CA LYS A 87 4.01 -15.74 4.33
C LYS A 87 3.11 -14.53 4.04
N PRO A 88 3.28 -13.39 4.72
CA PRO A 88 2.55 -12.17 4.38
C PRO A 88 2.82 -11.73 2.94
N VAL A 89 1.81 -11.16 2.31
CA VAL A 89 1.87 -10.66 0.92
C VAL A 89 1.39 -9.22 0.89
N ILE A 90 2.12 -8.35 0.22
CA ILE A 90 1.74 -6.95 0.01
C ILE A 90 1.96 -6.54 -1.44
N THR A 91 1.18 -5.57 -1.91
CA THR A 91 1.48 -4.90 -3.19
C THR A 91 2.80 -4.16 -3.07
N GLY A 92 3.65 -4.26 -4.07
CA GLY A 92 4.97 -3.64 -4.08
C GLY A 92 4.93 -2.12 -4.22
N ALA A 93 6.01 -1.49 -3.78
CA ALA A 93 6.11 -0.04 -3.71
C ALA A 93 6.01 0.62 -5.10
N TYR A 94 6.67 0.04 -6.09
CA TYR A 94 6.64 0.55 -7.46
C TYR A 94 5.25 0.42 -8.07
N THR A 95 4.62 -0.75 -7.98
CA THR A 95 3.25 -0.96 -8.47
C THR A 95 2.26 -0.04 -7.78
N LEU A 96 2.30 0.04 -6.45
CA LEU A 96 1.36 0.89 -5.70
C LEU A 96 1.51 2.36 -6.11
N LEU A 97 2.74 2.84 -6.25
CA LEU A 97 3.03 4.21 -6.68
C LEU A 97 2.48 4.49 -8.09
N LYS A 98 2.62 3.53 -9.02
CA LYS A 98 2.08 3.63 -10.39
C LYS A 98 0.55 3.56 -10.44
N LEU A 99 -0.09 2.88 -9.50
CA LEU A 99 -1.55 2.74 -9.45
C LEU A 99 -2.25 3.89 -8.72
N CYS A 100 -1.53 4.70 -7.95
CA CYS A 100 -2.07 5.83 -7.25
C CYS A 100 -2.44 6.97 -8.22
N ARG A 101 -3.43 7.76 -7.81
CA ARG A 101 -3.78 9.03 -8.45
C ARG A 101 -3.29 10.17 -7.56
N PHE A 102 -2.49 11.07 -8.12
CA PHE A 102 -2.05 12.29 -7.46
C PHE A 102 -3.06 13.39 -7.77
N THR A 103 -3.63 14.00 -6.73
CA THR A 103 -4.77 14.94 -6.87
C THR A 103 -4.42 16.39 -6.57
N GLY A 104 -3.16 16.65 -6.19
CA GLY A 104 -2.63 17.97 -5.91
C GLY A 104 -1.68 18.50 -6.99
N LYS A 105 -0.69 19.26 -6.55
CA LYS A 105 0.40 19.80 -7.38
C LYS A 105 1.62 18.90 -7.41
N LYS A 106 1.80 18.08 -6.35
CA LYS A 106 2.87 17.11 -6.25
C LYS A 106 2.65 15.95 -7.21
N THR A 107 3.75 15.39 -7.66
CA THR A 107 3.81 14.29 -8.61
C THR A 107 4.28 13.00 -7.92
N GLN A 108 4.34 11.93 -8.68
CA GLN A 108 4.84 10.64 -8.21
C GLN A 108 6.23 10.75 -7.58
N GLU A 109 7.10 11.54 -8.19
CA GLU A 109 8.51 11.71 -7.80
C GLU A 109 8.66 12.29 -6.39
N ASP A 110 7.74 13.17 -6.00
CA ASP A 110 7.75 13.83 -4.68
C ASP A 110 7.47 12.87 -3.52
N PHE A 111 6.85 11.72 -3.80
CA PHE A 111 6.45 10.73 -2.80
C PHE A 111 7.36 9.49 -2.74
N VAL A 112 8.31 9.34 -3.67
CA VAL A 112 9.18 8.15 -3.76
C VAL A 112 9.88 7.84 -2.45
N ASP A 113 10.49 8.83 -1.82
CA ASP A 113 11.26 8.62 -0.58
C ASP A 113 10.31 8.28 0.61
N ALA A 114 9.09 8.82 0.63
CA ALA A 114 8.08 8.45 1.63
C ALA A 114 7.65 6.97 1.48
N PHE A 115 7.41 6.50 0.25
CA PHE A 115 7.16 5.08 -0.02
C PHE A 115 8.32 4.20 0.40
N ILE A 116 9.55 4.55 0.04
CA ILE A 116 10.76 3.81 0.44
C ILE A 116 10.82 3.66 1.97
N ASN A 117 10.62 4.76 2.71
CA ASN A 117 10.68 4.77 4.16
C ASN A 117 9.57 3.90 4.78
N ALA A 118 8.34 3.97 4.25
CA ALA A 118 7.24 3.16 4.71
C ALA A 118 7.48 1.65 4.48
N TYR A 119 8.01 1.26 3.31
CA TYR A 119 8.34 -0.14 3.05
C TYR A 119 9.53 -0.64 3.88
N LYS A 120 10.54 0.20 4.14
CA LYS A 120 11.61 -0.13 5.12
C LYS A 120 11.03 -0.39 6.50
N GLU A 121 10.06 0.39 6.94
CA GLU A 121 9.39 0.18 8.21
C GLU A 121 8.60 -1.13 8.22
N ILE A 122 7.86 -1.47 7.14
CA ILE A 122 7.17 -2.75 7.01
C ILE A 122 8.15 -3.91 7.18
N ILE A 123 9.29 -3.87 6.48
CA ILE A 123 10.31 -4.93 6.55
C ILE A 123 10.88 -5.03 7.96
N SER A 124 11.21 -3.90 8.58
CA SER A 124 11.70 -3.88 9.95
C SER A 124 10.70 -4.46 10.95
N ARG A 125 9.41 -4.16 10.79
CA ARG A 125 8.36 -4.76 11.62
C ARG A 125 8.20 -6.27 11.37
N CYS A 126 8.38 -6.73 10.12
CA CYS A 126 8.40 -8.16 9.79
C CYS A 126 9.58 -8.87 10.46
N ASP A 127 10.78 -8.28 10.40
CA ASP A 127 11.96 -8.79 11.11
C ASP A 127 11.71 -8.93 12.62
N ASN A 128 11.18 -7.87 13.24
CA ASN A 128 10.88 -7.85 14.68
C ASN A 128 9.78 -8.85 15.08
N ALA A 129 8.88 -9.18 14.16
CA ALA A 129 7.83 -10.18 14.36
C ALA A 129 8.30 -11.61 14.07
N GLY A 130 9.57 -11.82 13.69
CA GLY A 130 10.12 -13.15 13.37
C GLY A 130 9.61 -13.74 12.06
N ILE A 131 9.04 -12.92 11.18
CA ILE A 131 8.52 -13.35 9.87
C ILE A 131 9.68 -13.75 8.98
N GLN A 132 9.70 -14.99 8.49
CA GLN A 132 10.78 -15.52 7.68
C GLN A 132 10.77 -15.02 6.24
N TRP A 133 9.58 -14.82 5.68
CA TRP A 133 9.38 -14.39 4.30
C TRP A 133 8.30 -13.33 4.20
N LEU A 134 8.60 -12.25 3.48
CA LEU A 134 7.62 -11.27 3.01
C LEU A 134 7.58 -11.33 1.48
N GLN A 135 6.40 -11.60 0.92
CA GLN A 135 6.18 -11.50 -0.51
C GLN A 135 5.75 -10.09 -0.88
N ILE A 136 6.38 -9.55 -1.92
CA ILE A 136 6.09 -8.23 -2.48
C ILE A 136 5.71 -8.41 -3.95
N ASP A 137 4.44 -8.16 -4.26
CA ASP A 137 3.90 -8.33 -5.61
C ASP A 137 4.04 -7.05 -6.42
N GLU A 138 4.80 -7.14 -7.52
CA GLU A 138 5.05 -6.03 -8.45
C GLU A 138 4.47 -6.31 -9.85
N PRO A 139 3.16 -6.48 -9.98
CA PRO A 139 2.56 -6.81 -11.27
C PRO A 139 2.76 -5.71 -12.34
N ALA A 140 3.10 -4.48 -11.96
CA ALA A 140 3.43 -3.44 -12.93
C ALA A 140 4.70 -3.73 -13.75
N LEU A 141 5.54 -4.68 -13.33
CA LEU A 141 6.73 -5.09 -14.07
C LEU A 141 6.42 -5.84 -15.37
N VAL A 142 5.18 -6.31 -15.57
CA VAL A 142 4.76 -6.94 -16.84
C VAL A 142 4.43 -5.91 -17.92
N LEU A 143 4.36 -4.64 -17.57
CA LEU A 143 4.12 -3.55 -18.52
C LEU A 143 5.42 -3.12 -19.21
N ASP A 144 5.27 -2.47 -20.38
CA ASP A 144 6.41 -1.82 -21.03
C ASP A 144 6.98 -0.72 -20.12
N MET A 145 8.25 -0.85 -19.75
CA MET A 145 8.95 0.06 -18.88
C MET A 145 9.82 1.03 -19.69
N THR A 146 9.63 2.32 -19.46
CA THR A 146 10.58 3.35 -19.91
C THR A 146 11.89 3.28 -19.12
N ASP A 147 12.94 3.94 -19.58
CA ASP A 147 14.20 4.03 -18.82
C ASP A 147 13.99 4.71 -17.46
N LYS A 148 13.14 5.73 -17.38
CA LYS A 148 12.74 6.37 -16.11
C LYS A 148 12.04 5.39 -15.16
N ASP A 149 11.20 4.50 -15.67
CA ASP A 149 10.54 3.47 -14.88
C ASP A 149 11.55 2.48 -14.30
N ARG A 150 12.55 2.08 -15.09
CA ARG A 150 13.63 1.20 -14.63
C ARG A 150 14.48 1.88 -13.55
N GLU A 151 14.87 3.13 -13.76
CA GLU A 151 15.61 3.94 -12.78
C GLU A 151 14.83 4.07 -11.48
N LEU A 152 13.53 4.38 -11.56
CA LEU A 152 12.64 4.47 -10.40
C LEU A 152 12.57 3.15 -9.64
N PHE A 153 12.34 2.05 -10.34
CA PHE A 153 12.29 0.71 -9.74
C PHE A 153 13.61 0.37 -9.02
N VAL A 154 14.74 0.58 -9.69
CA VAL A 154 16.07 0.35 -9.11
C VAL A 154 16.30 1.25 -7.89
N LYS A 155 15.94 2.54 -7.96
CA LYS A 155 16.02 3.48 -6.84
C LYS A 155 15.23 2.97 -5.63
N ILE A 156 14.01 2.49 -5.84
CA ILE A 156 13.14 1.99 -4.76
C ILE A 156 13.75 0.73 -4.14
N TYR A 157 14.03 -0.28 -4.97
CA TYR A 157 14.40 -1.60 -4.46
C TYR A 157 15.82 -1.70 -3.93
N SER A 158 16.78 -0.94 -4.45
CA SER A 158 18.10 -0.83 -3.82
C SER A 158 18.01 -0.34 -2.38
N LYS A 159 17.19 0.69 -2.13
CA LYS A 159 17.03 1.24 -0.78
C LYS A 159 16.17 0.38 0.15
N ILE A 160 15.15 -0.30 -0.38
CA ILE A 160 14.27 -1.17 0.42
C ILE A 160 15.02 -2.43 0.85
N SER A 161 15.82 -3.03 -0.04
CA SER A 161 16.58 -4.24 0.27
C SER A 161 17.60 -4.06 1.38
N ASP A 162 18.12 -2.85 1.56
CA ASP A 162 19.08 -2.52 2.63
C ASP A 162 18.46 -2.60 4.04
N ALA A 163 17.12 -2.52 4.13
CA ALA A 163 16.42 -2.56 5.43
C ALA A 163 16.26 -3.97 6.00
N ARG A 164 16.45 -5.01 5.19
CA ARG A 164 16.27 -6.40 5.64
C ARG A 164 17.42 -6.84 6.55
N ARG A 165 17.09 -7.68 7.53
CA ARG A 165 18.07 -8.37 8.38
C ARG A 165 17.89 -9.90 8.27
N SER A 166 16.79 -10.44 8.81
CA SER A 166 16.46 -11.86 8.82
C SER A 166 15.31 -12.21 7.89
N CYS A 167 14.35 -11.30 7.71
CA CYS A 167 13.21 -11.49 6.82
C CYS A 167 13.68 -11.54 5.35
N LYS A 168 13.37 -12.62 4.66
CA LYS A 168 13.66 -12.78 3.23
C LYS A 168 12.55 -12.14 2.42
N LEU A 169 12.93 -11.43 1.36
CA LEU A 169 11.99 -10.82 0.43
C LEU A 169 11.83 -11.71 -0.79
N LEU A 170 10.59 -12.04 -1.13
CA LEU A 170 10.20 -12.65 -2.39
C LEU A 170 9.54 -11.60 -3.25
N LEU A 171 10.21 -11.20 -4.32
CA LEU A 171 9.63 -10.31 -5.32
C LEU A 171 8.93 -11.15 -6.40
N GLN A 172 7.68 -10.85 -6.69
CA GLN A 172 6.86 -11.57 -7.66
C GLN A 172 6.18 -10.59 -8.63
#